data_82466fb30b74d4521bf278b078e0bfbb
#
_entry.id   82466fb30b74d4521bf278b078e0bfbb
#
_cell.length_a   1.000
_cell.length_b   1.000
_cell.length_c   1.000
_cell.angle_alpha   90.00
_cell.angle_beta   90.00
_cell.angle_gamma   90.00
#
_symmetry.space_group_name_H-M   'P 1'
#
loop_
_entity.id
_entity.type
_entity.pdbx_description
1 polymer ?
#
loop_
_entity_poly.entity_id
_entity_poly.type
_entity_poly.pdbx_seq_one_letter_code
_entity_poly.pdbx_strand_id
1 'polypeptide(L)'
;SQAAVLENAYLKVVVNDGPFEAGRFSVQTTGGDPARADDDAQELLYGGAEPWSSYTTVRIDGKDYLFGGPTQRRAGLNLPTGEHVTGPVKQGKAIHTVYKIQDLLVTQIISLERTSTTGLEDATQIQYLVSNQGKNAHSFGIRLLLDTKLGREDGAAIRVGERALSTETALSGGA
;
A
#
# COMPACT_ATOMS: atom_id res chain seq x y z
N SER A 1 -1.16 -18.03 -9.46
CA SER A 1 -1.89 -16.95 -8.79
C SER A 1 -1.24 -15.64 -9.15
N GLN A 2 -2.01 -14.64 -9.55
CA GLN A 2 -1.49 -13.31 -9.92
C GLN A 2 -1.73 -12.27 -8.81
N ALA A 3 -2.05 -12.72 -7.59
CA ALA A 3 -2.24 -11.88 -6.44
C ALA A 3 -2.04 -12.64 -5.13
N ALA A 4 -1.50 -11.95 -4.13
CA ALA A 4 -1.53 -12.38 -2.75
C ALA A 4 -2.70 -11.70 -2.03
N VAL A 5 -3.45 -12.43 -1.22
CA VAL A 5 -4.68 -11.96 -0.60
C VAL A 5 -4.67 -12.20 0.91
N LEU A 6 -4.98 -11.16 1.67
CA LEU A 6 -5.37 -11.23 3.07
C LEU A 6 -6.84 -10.89 3.20
N GLU A 7 -7.58 -11.68 3.98
CA GLU A 7 -9.00 -11.45 4.19
C GLU A 7 -9.40 -11.88 5.59
N ASN A 8 -10.26 -11.10 6.22
CA ASN A 8 -10.94 -11.45 7.45
C ASN A 8 -12.42 -11.05 7.35
N ALA A 9 -13.15 -11.02 8.47
CA ALA A 9 -14.57 -10.65 8.47
C ALA A 9 -14.84 -9.19 8.11
N TYR A 10 -13.83 -8.32 8.13
CA TYR A 10 -13.98 -6.86 8.00
C TYR A 10 -13.36 -6.31 6.72
N LEU A 11 -12.17 -6.77 6.37
CA LEU A 11 -11.35 -6.23 5.29
C LEU A 11 -10.76 -7.33 4.42
N LYS A 12 -10.49 -6.94 3.18
CA LYS A 12 -9.71 -7.72 2.20
C LYS A 12 -8.65 -6.82 1.58
N VAL A 13 -7.42 -7.30 1.61
CA VAL A 13 -6.26 -6.67 0.94
C VAL A 13 -5.79 -7.58 -0.17
N VAL A 14 -5.55 -7.00 -1.33
CA VAL A 14 -4.97 -7.69 -2.49
C VAL A 14 -3.67 -7.01 -2.85
N VAL A 15 -2.60 -7.78 -2.98
CA VAL A 15 -1.30 -7.31 -3.50
C VAL A 15 -1.05 -7.98 -4.84
N ASN A 16 -0.85 -7.16 -5.86
CA ASN A 16 -0.61 -7.63 -7.22
C ASN A 16 0.72 -8.40 -7.31
N ASP A 17 0.69 -9.58 -7.92
CA ASP A 17 1.84 -10.46 -8.16
C ASP A 17 1.98 -10.79 -9.65
N GLY A 18 1.48 -9.94 -10.51
CA GLY A 18 1.58 -10.09 -11.96
C GLY A 18 2.94 -9.65 -12.52
N PRO A 19 3.17 -9.85 -13.82
CA PRO A 19 4.40 -9.39 -14.49
C PRO A 19 4.51 -7.87 -14.55
N PHE A 20 3.38 -7.18 -14.39
CA PHE A 20 3.28 -5.72 -14.27
C PHE A 20 2.58 -5.37 -12.96
N GLU A 21 2.91 -4.19 -12.42
CA GLU A 21 2.31 -3.64 -11.21
C GLU A 21 2.48 -4.50 -9.94
N ALA A 22 3.40 -5.47 -9.92
CA ALA A 22 3.67 -6.26 -8.72
C ALA A 22 4.01 -5.38 -7.52
N GLY A 23 3.46 -5.73 -6.34
CA GLY A 23 3.64 -4.95 -5.10
C GLY A 23 2.67 -3.79 -4.93
N ARG A 24 1.81 -3.49 -5.91
CA ARG A 24 0.70 -2.56 -5.74
C ARG A 24 -0.46 -3.25 -5.05
N PHE A 25 -1.29 -2.50 -4.37
CA PHE A 25 -2.30 -3.07 -3.51
C PHE A 25 -3.64 -2.33 -3.61
N SER A 26 -4.69 -3.05 -3.28
CA SER A 26 -6.04 -2.54 -3.07
C SER A 26 -6.56 -2.97 -1.71
N VAL A 27 -7.53 -2.23 -1.18
CA VAL A 27 -8.22 -2.53 0.07
C VAL A 27 -9.70 -2.38 -0.17
N GLN A 28 -10.47 -3.33 0.29
CA GLN A 28 -11.93 -3.27 0.31
C GLN A 28 -12.47 -3.83 1.63
N THR A 29 -13.69 -3.45 1.96
CA THR A 29 -14.42 -4.12 3.04
C THR A 29 -14.87 -5.51 2.58
N THR A 30 -14.96 -6.44 3.50
CA THR A 30 -15.78 -7.65 3.39
C THR A 30 -17.11 -7.39 4.06
N GLY A 31 -17.22 -7.61 5.37
CA GLY A 31 -18.37 -7.22 6.17
C GLY A 31 -18.28 -5.84 6.83
N GLY A 32 -17.15 -5.13 6.69
CA GLY A 32 -16.98 -3.77 7.19
C GLY A 32 -17.35 -3.58 8.65
N ASP A 33 -18.16 -2.56 8.93
CA ASP A 33 -18.74 -2.33 10.26
C ASP A 33 -19.84 -3.37 10.53
N PRO A 34 -19.69 -4.22 11.56
CA PRO A 34 -20.69 -5.26 11.85
C PRO A 34 -22.12 -4.73 12.14
N ALA A 35 -22.24 -3.44 12.46
CA ALA A 35 -23.54 -2.79 12.69
C ALA A 35 -24.20 -2.26 11.41
N ARG A 36 -23.51 -2.36 10.26
CA ARG A 36 -23.96 -1.80 8.99
C ARG A 36 -23.82 -2.84 7.88
N ALA A 37 -24.80 -2.91 7.00
CA ALA A 37 -24.73 -3.76 5.81
C ALA A 37 -24.48 -2.96 4.51
N ASP A 38 -24.57 -1.63 4.57
CA ASP A 38 -24.36 -0.76 3.41
C ASP A 38 -22.88 -0.48 3.09
N ASP A 39 -21.97 -0.88 3.97
CA ASP A 39 -20.53 -0.81 3.76
C ASP A 39 -19.87 -2.17 3.43
N ASP A 40 -20.66 -3.23 3.29
CA ASP A 40 -20.18 -4.54 2.85
C ASP A 40 -19.66 -4.49 1.41
N ALA A 41 -18.54 -5.16 1.17
CA ALA A 41 -17.92 -5.33 -0.15
C ALA A 41 -17.68 -4.00 -0.90
N GLN A 42 -17.32 -2.93 -0.18
CA GLN A 42 -17.01 -1.61 -0.76
C GLN A 42 -15.50 -1.42 -0.95
N GLU A 43 -15.11 -0.79 -2.05
CA GLU A 43 -13.71 -0.38 -2.25
C GLU A 43 -13.35 0.77 -1.30
N LEU A 44 -12.16 0.69 -0.70
CA LEU A 44 -11.51 1.76 0.08
C LEU A 44 -10.29 2.30 -0.66
N LEU A 45 -9.53 1.42 -1.31
CA LEU A 45 -8.52 1.75 -2.30
C LEU A 45 -8.86 1.01 -3.58
N TYR A 46 -8.85 1.75 -4.69
CA TYR A 46 -9.21 1.25 -6.02
C TYR A 46 -8.30 0.10 -6.47
N GLY A 47 -8.87 -0.84 -7.25
CA GLY A 47 -8.12 -1.81 -8.02
C GLY A 47 -8.57 -3.26 -7.86
N GLY A 48 -9.39 -3.59 -6.87
CA GLY A 48 -9.96 -4.94 -6.74
C GLY A 48 -8.90 -6.04 -6.78
N ALA A 49 -9.08 -7.01 -7.68
CA ALA A 49 -8.20 -8.17 -7.81
C ALA A 49 -6.89 -7.89 -8.57
N GLU A 50 -6.81 -6.80 -9.31
CA GLU A 50 -5.63 -6.39 -10.09
C GLU A 50 -5.26 -4.93 -9.79
N PRO A 51 -4.82 -4.62 -8.57
CA PRO A 51 -4.52 -3.24 -8.17
C PRO A 51 -3.37 -2.66 -8.97
N TRP A 52 -3.51 -1.39 -9.37
CA TRP A 52 -2.50 -0.71 -10.17
C TRP A 52 -2.32 0.78 -9.86
N SER A 53 -3.29 1.45 -9.26
CA SER A 53 -3.30 2.91 -9.13
C SER A 53 -2.72 3.41 -7.81
N SER A 54 -2.81 2.63 -6.72
CA SER A 54 -2.10 2.92 -5.48
C SER A 54 -0.69 2.36 -5.55
N TYR A 55 0.32 3.22 -5.39
CA TYR A 55 1.70 2.80 -5.55
C TYR A 55 2.66 3.59 -4.65
N THR A 56 3.84 3.02 -4.47
CA THR A 56 4.90 3.56 -3.64
C THR A 56 6.09 4.00 -4.48
N THR A 57 6.58 5.19 -4.18
CA THR A 57 7.84 5.73 -4.71
C THR A 57 8.87 5.73 -3.61
N VAL A 58 10.06 5.20 -3.90
CA VAL A 58 11.23 5.24 -3.03
C VAL A 58 12.20 6.27 -3.60
N ARG A 59 12.51 7.30 -2.82
CA ARG A 59 13.53 8.28 -3.20
C ARG A 59 14.86 7.90 -2.55
N ILE A 60 15.90 7.76 -3.36
CA ILE A 60 17.25 7.45 -2.91
C ILE A 60 18.18 8.51 -3.50
N ASP A 61 18.87 9.26 -2.63
CA ASP A 61 19.82 10.32 -3.01
C ASP A 61 19.23 11.30 -4.05
N GLY A 62 17.97 11.68 -3.84
CA GLY A 62 17.26 12.62 -4.71
C GLY A 62 16.63 12.03 -5.99
N LYS A 63 16.85 10.74 -6.27
CA LYS A 63 16.26 10.05 -7.43
C LYS A 63 15.07 9.17 -7.02
N ASP A 64 13.99 9.24 -7.78
CA ASP A 64 12.77 8.47 -7.54
C ASP A 64 12.80 7.13 -8.27
N TYR A 65 12.38 6.09 -7.55
CA TYR A 65 12.22 4.72 -8.02
C TYR A 65 10.80 4.23 -7.71
N LEU A 66 10.24 3.44 -8.59
CA LEU A 66 9.00 2.74 -8.31
C LEU A 66 9.30 1.51 -7.44
N PHE A 67 8.63 1.38 -6.31
CA PHE A 67 8.63 0.13 -5.56
C PHE A 67 7.77 -0.89 -6.28
N GLY A 68 8.30 -2.08 -6.49
CA GLY A 68 7.56 -3.17 -7.13
C GLY A 68 7.94 -3.38 -8.60
N GLY A 69 7.05 -4.08 -9.32
CA GLY A 69 7.24 -4.40 -10.72
C GLY A 69 7.10 -3.20 -11.66
N PRO A 70 7.52 -3.37 -12.91
CA PRO A 70 7.32 -2.33 -13.94
C PRO A 70 5.84 -2.09 -14.20
N THR A 71 5.52 -0.95 -14.80
CA THR A 71 4.15 -0.62 -15.18
C THR A 71 4.08 -0.16 -16.63
N GLN A 72 2.96 -0.46 -17.28
CA GLN A 72 2.56 0.10 -18.57
C GLN A 72 1.46 1.16 -18.41
N ARG A 73 1.01 1.38 -17.17
CA ARG A 73 -0.07 2.31 -16.85
C ARG A 73 0.49 3.66 -16.41
N ARG A 74 -0.34 4.71 -16.48
CA ARG A 74 0.05 6.09 -16.12
C ARG A 74 0.61 6.26 -14.72
N ALA A 75 0.13 5.46 -13.77
CA ALA A 75 0.55 5.54 -12.36
C ALA A 75 1.98 5.01 -12.18
N GLY A 76 2.95 5.91 -12.00
CA GLY A 76 4.36 5.57 -11.88
C GLY A 76 5.07 5.24 -13.20
N LEU A 77 4.43 5.54 -14.36
CA LEU A 77 5.03 5.32 -15.67
C LEU A 77 6.38 6.05 -15.80
N ASN A 78 7.33 5.37 -16.41
CA ASN A 78 8.71 5.85 -16.63
C ASN A 78 9.59 5.99 -15.38
N LEU A 79 9.11 5.64 -14.20
CA LEU A 79 9.98 5.53 -13.04
C LEU A 79 10.83 4.24 -13.16
N PRO A 80 12.14 4.32 -12.87
CA PRO A 80 12.97 3.12 -12.80
C PRO A 80 12.51 2.23 -11.65
N THR A 81 12.61 0.92 -11.84
CA THR A 81 12.31 -0.09 -10.83
C THR A 81 13.57 -0.70 -10.27
N GLY A 82 13.45 -1.39 -9.14
CA GLY A 82 14.51 -2.22 -8.58
C GLY A 82 14.47 -3.65 -9.11
N GLU A 83 15.27 -4.49 -8.47
CA GLU A 83 15.34 -5.92 -8.71
C GLU A 83 14.40 -6.65 -7.74
N HIS A 84 13.56 -7.55 -8.27
CA HIS A 84 12.70 -8.39 -7.45
C HIS A 84 13.52 -9.40 -6.65
N VAL A 85 13.29 -9.46 -5.34
CA VAL A 85 13.95 -10.41 -4.45
C VAL A 85 13.00 -11.53 -4.06
N THR A 86 11.81 -11.19 -3.51
CA THR A 86 10.80 -12.17 -3.15
C THR A 86 9.42 -11.53 -3.00
N GLY A 87 8.38 -12.34 -3.06
CA GLY A 87 7.00 -11.93 -2.87
C GLY A 87 6.35 -11.30 -4.12
N PRO A 88 5.11 -10.84 -4.00
CA PRO A 88 4.28 -10.86 -2.77
C PRO A 88 4.04 -12.27 -2.24
N VAL A 89 4.30 -12.50 -0.99
CA VAL A 89 4.05 -13.78 -0.32
C VAL A 89 3.33 -13.58 1.01
N LYS A 90 2.29 -14.37 1.23
CA LYS A 90 1.55 -14.37 2.48
C LYS A 90 2.32 -15.13 3.55
N GLN A 91 2.57 -14.45 4.67
CA GLN A 91 3.19 -15.02 5.86
C GLN A 91 2.33 -14.66 7.06
N GLY A 92 1.54 -15.62 7.57
CA GLY A 92 0.61 -15.38 8.66
C GLY A 92 -0.44 -14.32 8.29
N LYS A 93 -0.49 -13.22 9.05
CA LYS A 93 -1.42 -12.09 8.86
C LYS A 93 -0.84 -10.96 8.01
N ALA A 94 0.25 -11.19 7.31
CA ALA A 94 0.91 -10.19 6.49
C ALA A 94 1.26 -10.70 5.09
N ILE A 95 1.39 -9.78 4.14
CA ILE A 95 1.96 -10.01 2.82
C ILE A 95 3.28 -9.26 2.75
N HIS A 96 4.34 -9.97 2.41
CA HIS A 96 5.70 -9.44 2.27
C HIS A 96 6.09 -9.38 0.81
N THR A 97 6.65 -8.25 0.40
CA THR A 97 7.22 -8.03 -0.93
C THR A 97 8.57 -7.34 -0.78
N VAL A 98 9.61 -7.89 -1.40
CA VAL A 98 10.97 -7.37 -1.25
C VAL A 98 11.57 -7.04 -2.61
N TYR A 99 12.06 -5.82 -2.73
CA TYR A 99 12.81 -5.32 -3.88
C TYR A 99 14.16 -4.75 -3.44
N LYS A 100 15.19 -5.01 -4.21
CA LYS A 100 16.48 -4.34 -4.07
C LYS A 100 16.52 -3.16 -5.03
N ILE A 101 16.72 -1.95 -4.48
CA ILE A 101 16.81 -0.71 -5.24
C ILE A 101 18.16 -0.10 -4.92
N GLN A 102 19.09 -0.09 -5.87
CA GLN A 102 20.50 0.20 -5.64
C GLN A 102 21.05 -0.72 -4.53
N ASP A 103 21.67 -0.14 -3.48
CA ASP A 103 22.19 -0.88 -2.32
C ASP A 103 21.15 -1.13 -1.23
N LEU A 104 19.93 -0.61 -1.40
CA LEU A 104 18.89 -0.74 -0.39
C LEU A 104 17.98 -1.93 -0.65
N LEU A 105 17.81 -2.75 0.36
CA LEU A 105 16.78 -3.77 0.40
C LEU A 105 15.52 -3.16 1.02
N VAL A 106 14.45 -3.07 0.24
CA VAL A 106 13.19 -2.46 0.64
C VAL A 106 12.14 -3.55 0.76
N THR A 107 11.59 -3.71 1.96
CA THR A 107 10.54 -4.69 2.25
C THR A 107 9.24 -3.96 2.53
N GLN A 108 8.21 -4.25 1.75
CA GLN A 108 6.84 -3.85 2.03
C GLN A 108 6.15 -4.95 2.82
N ILE A 109 5.52 -4.57 3.93
CA ILE A 109 4.73 -5.48 4.77
C ILE A 109 3.34 -4.87 4.89
N ILE A 110 2.34 -5.59 4.38
CA ILE A 110 0.93 -5.20 4.50
C ILE A 110 0.22 -6.22 5.36
N SER A 111 -0.42 -5.77 6.43
CA SER A 111 -1.07 -6.62 7.42
C SER A 111 -2.45 -6.10 7.81
N LEU A 112 -3.27 -7.00 8.36
CA LEU A 112 -4.54 -6.65 8.99
C LEU A 112 -4.31 -6.56 10.49
N GLU A 113 -4.68 -5.43 11.08
CA GLU A 113 -4.37 -5.10 12.47
C GLU A 113 -5.62 -4.76 13.26
N ARG A 114 -5.55 -5.02 14.56
CA ARG A 114 -6.59 -4.66 15.51
C ARG A 114 -6.47 -3.20 15.89
N THR A 115 -7.59 -2.45 15.81
CA THR A 115 -7.64 -1.08 16.32
C THR A 115 -8.09 -1.04 17.77
N SER A 116 -7.58 -0.06 18.50
CA SER A 116 -8.01 0.19 19.89
C SER A 116 -9.41 0.81 19.96
N THR A 117 -9.85 1.48 18.92
CA THR A 117 -11.15 2.14 18.84
C THR A 117 -12.31 1.15 18.80
N THR A 118 -12.19 0.12 17.98
CA THR A 118 -13.25 -0.88 17.79
C THR A 118 -12.97 -2.20 18.50
N GLY A 119 -11.68 -2.51 18.79
CA GLY A 119 -11.23 -3.80 19.25
C GLY A 119 -11.27 -4.90 18.19
N LEU A 120 -11.59 -4.56 16.93
CA LEU A 120 -11.68 -5.46 15.80
C LEU A 120 -10.41 -5.40 14.94
N GLU A 121 -10.16 -6.44 14.14
CA GLU A 121 -9.08 -6.45 13.13
C GLU A 121 -9.55 -5.75 11.84
N ASP A 122 -9.84 -4.47 11.94
CA ASP A 122 -10.49 -3.60 10.95
C ASP A 122 -9.59 -2.50 10.38
N ALA A 123 -8.28 -2.64 10.55
CA ALA A 123 -7.28 -1.75 9.97
C ALA A 123 -6.30 -2.48 9.06
N THR A 124 -5.84 -1.79 8.05
CA THR A 124 -4.72 -2.22 7.20
C THR A 124 -3.49 -1.39 7.56
N GLN A 125 -2.41 -2.06 7.96
CA GLN A 125 -1.11 -1.44 8.17
C GLN A 125 -0.23 -1.64 6.93
N ILE A 126 0.41 -0.58 6.47
CA ILE A 126 1.40 -0.60 5.41
C ILE A 126 2.73 -0.14 6.01
N GLN A 127 3.70 -1.05 6.06
CA GLN A 127 5.01 -0.81 6.66
C GLN A 127 6.10 -1.02 5.62
N TYR A 128 7.12 -0.18 5.67
CA TYR A 128 8.35 -0.35 4.89
C TYR A 128 9.54 -0.49 5.81
N LEU A 129 10.31 -1.55 5.58
CA LEU A 129 11.62 -1.75 6.21
C LEU A 129 12.68 -1.52 5.14
N VAL A 130 13.67 -0.69 5.45
CA VAL A 130 14.76 -0.37 4.53
C VAL A 130 16.08 -0.75 5.18
N SER A 131 16.86 -1.59 4.51
CA SER A 131 18.16 -2.06 4.95
C SER A 131 19.22 -1.72 3.92
N ASN A 132 20.24 -0.99 4.33
CA ASN A 132 21.38 -0.68 3.48
C ASN A 132 22.33 -1.90 3.44
N GLN A 133 22.46 -2.51 2.27
CA GLN A 133 23.35 -3.65 2.03
C GLN A 133 24.72 -3.23 1.49
N GLY A 134 24.88 -1.95 1.17
CA GLY A 134 26.13 -1.37 0.68
C GLY A 134 26.99 -0.80 1.79
N LYS A 135 28.08 -0.15 1.38
CA LYS A 135 29.05 0.47 2.29
C LYS A 135 28.85 1.99 2.40
N ASN A 136 28.12 2.58 1.47
CA ASN A 136 27.89 4.02 1.42
C ASN A 136 26.61 4.39 2.15
N ALA A 137 26.58 5.53 2.80
CA ALA A 137 25.37 6.10 3.37
C ALA A 137 24.46 6.60 2.24
N HIS A 138 23.18 6.45 2.42
CA HIS A 138 22.14 6.94 1.49
C HIS A 138 21.11 7.78 2.24
N SER A 139 20.63 8.83 1.58
CA SER A 139 19.39 9.50 1.96
C SER A 139 18.22 8.79 1.31
N PHE A 140 17.18 8.46 2.06
CA PHE A 140 15.99 7.86 1.45
C PHE A 140 14.69 8.45 2.01
N GLY A 141 13.63 8.34 1.22
CA GLY A 141 12.28 8.71 1.59
C GLY A 141 11.28 7.78 0.91
N ILE A 142 10.11 7.65 1.53
CA ILE A 142 8.98 6.88 1.01
C ILE A 142 7.81 7.83 0.75
N ARG A 143 7.19 7.71 -0.42
CA ARG A 143 5.96 8.39 -0.76
C ARG A 143 4.92 7.35 -1.20
N LEU A 144 3.77 7.34 -0.53
CA LEU A 144 2.61 6.58 -0.95
C LEU A 144 1.62 7.48 -1.69
N LEU A 145 1.20 7.03 -2.86
CA LEU A 145 0.00 7.53 -3.51
C LEU A 145 -1.10 6.50 -3.28
N LEU A 146 -2.15 6.93 -2.59
CA LEU A 146 -3.33 6.10 -2.31
C LEU A 146 -4.50 6.60 -3.16
N ASP A 147 -4.97 5.75 -4.06
CA ASP A 147 -6.14 6.01 -4.90
C ASP A 147 -7.40 5.61 -4.10
N THR A 148 -7.86 6.56 -3.27
CA THR A 148 -8.97 6.34 -2.35
C THR A 148 -10.30 6.34 -3.08
N LYS A 149 -11.17 5.41 -2.70
CA LYS A 149 -12.51 5.29 -3.23
C LYS A 149 -13.43 4.75 -2.12
N LEU A 150 -14.55 5.41 -1.87
CA LEU A 150 -15.56 4.91 -0.95
C LEU A 150 -16.76 4.37 -1.74
N GLY A 151 -16.73 3.06 -2.01
CA GLY A 151 -17.77 2.42 -2.79
C GLY A 151 -17.90 3.05 -4.19
N ARG A 152 -18.91 3.90 -4.39
CA ARG A 152 -19.14 4.60 -5.66
C ARG A 152 -18.56 6.01 -5.70
N GLU A 153 -18.13 6.54 -4.55
CA GLU A 153 -17.57 7.89 -4.46
C GLU A 153 -16.06 7.86 -4.71
N ASP A 154 -15.67 8.53 -5.79
CA ASP A 154 -14.28 8.80 -6.15
C ASP A 154 -13.92 10.19 -5.60
N GLY A 155 -12.91 10.26 -4.74
CA GLY A 155 -12.49 11.53 -4.10
C GLY A 155 -13.06 11.76 -2.70
N ALA A 156 -13.34 10.70 -1.97
CA ALA A 156 -13.78 10.78 -0.58
C ALA A 156 -12.79 11.55 0.32
N ALA A 157 -13.34 12.32 1.26
CA ALA A 157 -12.54 13.07 2.22
C ALA A 157 -11.71 12.12 3.10
N ILE A 158 -10.47 12.52 3.36
CA ILE A 158 -9.55 11.79 4.23
C ILE A 158 -9.52 12.47 5.60
N ARG A 159 -9.52 11.67 6.65
CA ARG A 159 -9.32 12.18 8.01
C ARG A 159 -7.92 11.81 8.51
N VAL A 160 -7.21 12.78 9.04
CA VAL A 160 -5.93 12.59 9.71
C VAL A 160 -6.08 13.10 11.15
N GLY A 161 -6.10 12.18 12.11
CA GLY A 161 -6.50 12.47 13.48
C GLY A 161 -7.93 13.05 13.52
N GLU A 162 -8.12 14.19 14.17
CA GLU A 162 -9.41 14.89 14.24
C GLU A 162 -9.71 15.76 13.00
N ARG A 163 -8.76 15.91 12.09
CA ARG A 163 -8.86 16.83 10.97
C ARG A 163 -9.34 16.12 9.69
N ALA A 164 -10.47 16.58 9.13
CA ALA A 164 -10.92 16.19 7.82
C ALA A 164 -10.17 17.00 6.74
N LEU A 165 -9.68 16.32 5.71
CA LEU A 165 -8.97 16.90 4.57
C LEU A 165 -9.82 16.71 3.33
N SER A 166 -10.23 17.81 2.71
CA SER A 166 -10.99 17.83 1.43
C SER A 166 -10.21 18.47 0.30
N THR A 167 -9.02 19.00 0.58
CA THR A 167 -8.14 19.66 -0.39
C THR A 167 -6.69 19.26 -0.13
N GLU A 168 -5.82 19.51 -1.08
CA GLU A 168 -4.37 19.31 -0.90
C GLU A 168 -3.89 20.03 0.35
N THR A 169 -3.21 19.28 1.22
CA THR A 169 -2.75 19.78 2.51
C THR A 169 -1.40 19.18 2.83
N ALA A 170 -0.45 20.03 3.23
CA ALA A 170 0.80 19.59 3.83
C ALA A 170 0.63 19.52 5.35
N LEU A 171 0.98 18.39 5.94
CA LEU A 171 1.06 18.19 7.38
C LEU A 171 2.52 18.06 7.75
N SER A 172 3.06 19.01 8.51
CA SER A 172 4.36 18.88 9.15
C SER A 172 4.13 18.34 10.57
N GLY A 173 4.55 17.11 10.82
CA GLY A 173 4.50 16.52 12.16
C GLY A 173 5.73 16.91 12.95
N GLY A 174 5.54 17.48 14.14
CA GLY A 174 6.51 17.31 15.20
C GLY A 174 6.28 15.93 15.82
N ALA A 175 7.37 15.19 16.07
CA ALA A 175 7.35 13.97 16.84
C ALA A 175 6.90 14.26 18.30
#